data_2f5040fcd35024afa88bfc5f1395ec6e
#
_entry.id   2f5040fcd35024afa88bfc5f1395ec6e
#
_cell.length_a   1.000
_cell.length_b   1.000
_cell.length_c   1.000
_cell.angle_alpha   90.00
_cell.angle_beta   90.00
_cell.angle_gamma   90.00
#
_symmetry.space_group_name_H-M   'P 1'
#
loop_
_entity.id
_entity.type
_entity.pdbx_description
1 polymer ?
#
loop_
_entity_poly.entity_id
_entity_poly.type
_entity_poly.pdbx_seq_one_letter_code
_entity_poly.pdbx_strand_id
1 'polypeptide(L)'
;MSTRRMVLQTGGAAIVVGALAGAGAFALTRTPRRALEPWSRAGESFGDPRLDALSFAILAPNPHNMQPWRVALEGDDALAVYCDTARLLPETDPPSRQITIGFGCFLELLRQAAAEKGFLAEIEPFPEGEPQPVLDARPVARVRLKTDASAVRDPLFWSAPLRRTNRAPFEDRAVEPRLLAEIAGASVDGVVARTVADSEGVAELRALANDAWKIEW
;
A
#
# COMPACT_ATOMS: atom_id res chain seq x y z
N MET A 1 37.59 -29.78 44.67
CA MET A 1 37.83 -29.18 43.35
C MET A 1 36.69 -29.34 42.32
N SER A 2 35.59 -30.00 42.66
CA SER A 2 34.47 -30.24 41.75
C SER A 2 33.47 -29.06 41.55
N THR A 3 33.30 -28.21 42.57
CA THR A 3 32.24 -27.21 42.59
C THR A 3 32.43 -26.05 41.58
N ARG A 4 33.67 -25.54 41.44
CA ARG A 4 33.91 -24.45 40.45
C ARG A 4 33.73 -24.88 39.00
N ARG A 5 34.15 -26.12 38.67
CA ARG A 5 34.03 -26.66 37.31
C ARG A 5 32.56 -26.91 36.98
N MET A 6 31.77 -27.36 37.94
CA MET A 6 30.33 -27.60 37.80
C MET A 6 29.56 -26.29 37.63
N VAL A 7 29.90 -25.25 38.40
CA VAL A 7 29.29 -23.90 38.27
C VAL A 7 29.58 -23.27 36.89
N LEU A 8 30.83 -23.40 36.41
CA LEU A 8 31.19 -22.92 35.08
C LEU A 8 30.50 -23.70 33.94
N GLN A 9 30.37 -25.02 34.09
CA GLN A 9 29.69 -25.84 33.09
C GLN A 9 28.19 -25.61 33.07
N THR A 10 27.52 -25.55 34.21
CA THR A 10 26.08 -25.26 34.31
C THR A 10 25.78 -23.82 33.91
N GLY A 11 26.58 -22.83 34.31
CA GLY A 11 26.41 -21.44 33.90
C GLY A 11 26.62 -21.26 32.41
N GLY A 12 27.65 -21.86 31.84
CA GLY A 12 27.90 -21.84 30.39
C GLY A 12 26.77 -22.48 29.57
N ALA A 13 26.28 -23.66 30.03
CA ALA A 13 25.14 -24.31 29.39
C ALA A 13 23.85 -23.48 29.45
N ALA A 14 23.57 -22.83 30.58
CA ALA A 14 22.39 -21.96 30.73
C ALA A 14 22.47 -20.74 29.79
N ILE A 15 23.63 -20.12 29.63
CA ILE A 15 23.83 -19.01 28.69
C ILE A 15 23.62 -19.46 27.23
N VAL A 16 24.15 -20.61 26.84
CA VAL A 16 23.98 -21.15 25.49
C VAL A 16 22.51 -21.48 25.22
N VAL A 17 21.82 -22.12 26.15
CA VAL A 17 20.39 -22.42 26.02
C VAL A 17 19.57 -21.12 25.94
N GLY A 18 19.87 -20.13 26.78
CA GLY A 18 19.23 -18.80 26.72
C GLY A 18 19.44 -18.10 25.38
N ALA A 19 20.66 -18.11 24.84
CA ALA A 19 20.99 -17.54 23.54
C ALA A 19 20.27 -18.26 22.38
N LEU A 20 20.22 -19.59 22.41
CA LEU A 20 19.50 -20.39 21.40
C LEU A 20 17.98 -20.18 21.48
N ALA A 21 17.44 -20.10 22.70
CA ALA A 21 16.00 -19.81 22.89
C ALA A 21 15.67 -18.38 22.41
N GLY A 22 16.50 -17.39 22.71
CA GLY A 22 16.36 -16.02 22.24
C GLY A 22 16.45 -15.90 20.72
N ALA A 23 17.45 -16.57 20.11
CA ALA A 23 17.58 -16.61 18.66
C ALA A 23 16.41 -17.34 17.98
N GLY A 24 15.92 -18.42 18.57
CA GLY A 24 14.75 -19.16 18.11
C GLY A 24 13.48 -18.32 18.20
N ALA A 25 13.25 -17.65 19.35
CA ALA A 25 12.11 -16.74 19.52
C ALA A 25 12.17 -15.57 18.51
N PHE A 26 13.34 -14.95 18.33
CA PHE A 26 13.54 -13.91 17.33
C PHE A 26 13.24 -14.41 15.91
N ALA A 27 13.76 -15.57 15.52
CA ALA A 27 13.53 -16.15 14.20
C ALA A 27 12.04 -16.45 13.94
N LEU A 28 11.32 -16.89 14.97
CA LEU A 28 9.88 -17.21 14.90
C LEU A 28 8.99 -15.97 14.90
N THR A 29 9.42 -14.89 15.57
CA THR A 29 8.60 -13.68 15.75
C THR A 29 8.93 -12.54 14.79
N ARG A 30 10.11 -12.56 14.14
CA ARG A 30 10.57 -11.50 13.23
C ARG A 30 9.68 -11.32 11.99
N THR A 31 8.92 -12.34 11.60
CA THR A 31 7.99 -12.26 10.49
C THR A 31 6.57 -12.18 11.03
N PRO A 32 5.90 -11.03 10.96
CA PRO A 32 4.55 -10.86 11.48
C PRO A 32 3.54 -11.52 10.53
N ARG A 33 3.29 -12.82 10.72
CA ARG A 33 2.42 -13.63 9.83
C ARG A 33 1.05 -13.01 9.63
N ARG A 34 0.45 -12.45 10.68
CA ARG A 34 -0.86 -11.76 10.59
C ARG A 34 -0.82 -10.55 9.67
N ALA A 35 0.28 -9.78 9.66
CA ALA A 35 0.42 -8.63 8.78
C ALA A 35 0.59 -9.06 7.30
N LEU A 36 1.01 -10.30 7.03
CA LEU A 36 1.13 -10.86 5.69
C LEU A 36 -0.13 -11.61 5.23
N GLU A 37 -1.08 -11.88 6.14
CA GLU A 37 -2.31 -12.60 5.83
C GLU A 37 -3.11 -11.97 4.68
N PRO A 38 -3.27 -10.63 4.56
CA PRO A 38 -3.95 -10.03 3.42
C PRO A 38 -3.38 -10.43 2.06
N TRP A 39 -2.04 -10.56 1.96
CA TRP A 39 -1.38 -11.01 0.73
C TRP A 39 -1.66 -12.47 0.39
N SER A 40 -1.77 -13.34 1.38
CA SER A 40 -2.07 -14.76 1.15
C SER A 40 -3.55 -15.02 0.85
N ARG A 41 -4.43 -14.12 1.30
CA ARG A 41 -5.88 -14.24 1.12
C ARG A 41 -6.45 -13.44 -0.04
N ALA A 42 -5.63 -12.58 -0.66
CA ALA A 42 -6.05 -11.83 -1.84
C ALA A 42 -6.49 -12.79 -2.97
N GLY A 43 -7.73 -12.60 -3.44
CA GLY A 43 -8.32 -13.45 -4.47
C GLY A 43 -9.06 -14.69 -3.96
N GLU A 44 -9.10 -14.95 -2.63
CA GLU A 44 -10.09 -15.88 -2.08
C GLU A 44 -11.50 -15.38 -2.39
N SER A 45 -12.45 -16.32 -2.51
CA SER A 45 -13.87 -15.95 -2.63
C SER A 45 -14.48 -15.80 -1.24
N PHE A 46 -15.03 -14.61 -1.00
CA PHE A 46 -15.73 -14.28 0.25
C PHE A 46 -17.26 -14.38 0.11
N GLY A 47 -17.75 -14.82 -1.06
CA GLY A 47 -19.18 -14.96 -1.34
C GLY A 47 -19.90 -13.64 -1.66
N ASP A 48 -19.16 -12.51 -1.68
CA ASP A 48 -19.64 -11.18 -2.05
C ASP A 48 -18.60 -10.53 -2.95
N PRO A 49 -18.95 -10.12 -4.19
CA PRO A 49 -18.01 -9.55 -5.14
C PRO A 49 -17.32 -8.28 -4.61
N ARG A 50 -17.98 -7.53 -3.70
CA ARG A 50 -17.38 -6.36 -3.05
C ARG A 50 -16.25 -6.77 -2.12
N LEU A 51 -16.43 -7.83 -1.33
CA LEU A 51 -15.41 -8.36 -0.44
C LEU A 51 -14.26 -8.99 -1.23
N ASP A 52 -14.57 -9.67 -2.34
CA ASP A 52 -13.56 -10.22 -3.24
C ASP A 52 -12.66 -9.08 -3.79
N ALA A 53 -13.26 -7.98 -4.26
CA ALA A 53 -12.52 -6.82 -4.75
C ALA A 53 -11.74 -6.10 -3.63
N LEU A 54 -12.33 -5.95 -2.45
CA LEU A 54 -11.70 -5.35 -1.28
C LEU A 54 -10.47 -6.14 -0.81
N SER A 55 -10.44 -7.46 -1.01
CA SER A 55 -9.28 -8.29 -0.65
C SER A 55 -7.99 -7.87 -1.37
N PHE A 56 -8.10 -7.29 -2.56
CA PHE A 56 -6.98 -6.69 -3.29
C PHE A 56 -6.79 -5.20 -2.94
N ALA A 57 -7.89 -4.46 -2.78
CA ALA A 57 -7.83 -3.03 -2.48
C ALA A 57 -7.00 -2.72 -1.23
N ILE A 58 -7.13 -3.55 -0.18
CA ILE A 58 -6.35 -3.39 1.07
C ILE A 58 -4.84 -3.59 0.90
N LEU A 59 -4.38 -4.09 -0.23
CA LEU A 59 -2.95 -4.19 -0.56
C LEU A 59 -2.38 -2.90 -1.13
N ALA A 60 -3.19 -1.85 -1.28
CA ALA A 60 -2.76 -0.57 -1.83
C ALA A 60 -1.60 0.05 -1.04
N PRO A 61 -0.63 0.67 -1.73
CA PRO A 61 0.37 1.47 -1.06
C PRO A 61 -0.27 2.64 -0.33
N ASN A 62 0.22 2.94 0.87
CA ASN A 62 -0.27 4.07 1.65
C ASN A 62 0.84 4.60 2.57
N PRO A 63 0.81 5.89 2.96
CA PRO A 63 1.85 6.50 3.75
C PRO A 63 1.96 5.79 5.10
N HIS A 64 3.20 5.53 5.53
CA HIS A 64 3.56 4.85 6.77
C HIS A 64 2.83 3.51 7.02
N ASN A 65 2.20 2.94 6.00
CA ASN A 65 1.33 1.75 6.11
C ASN A 65 0.21 1.93 7.16
N MET A 66 -0.35 3.13 7.21
CA MET A 66 -1.40 3.47 8.18
C MET A 66 -2.70 2.72 7.93
N GLN A 67 -2.96 2.32 6.68
CA GLN A 67 -4.18 1.60 6.29
C GLN A 67 -5.47 2.28 6.81
N PRO A 68 -5.72 3.53 6.42
CA PRO A 68 -6.75 4.37 7.04
C PRO A 68 -8.16 4.08 6.54
N TRP A 69 -8.35 3.02 5.76
CA TRP A 69 -9.63 2.70 5.15
C TRP A 69 -10.61 2.04 6.10
N ARG A 70 -11.81 2.60 6.11
CA ARG A 70 -13.00 2.00 6.71
C ARG A 70 -14.04 1.86 5.61
N VAL A 71 -14.69 0.71 5.54
CA VAL A 71 -15.67 0.41 4.47
C VAL A 71 -16.99 0.03 5.10
N ALA A 72 -18.07 0.59 4.58
CA ALA A 72 -19.43 0.20 4.88
C ALA A 72 -20.06 -0.38 3.60
N LEU A 73 -20.64 -1.58 3.68
CA LEU A 73 -21.41 -2.14 2.58
C LEU A 73 -22.80 -1.48 2.54
N GLU A 74 -23.24 -1.08 1.36
CA GLU A 74 -24.53 -0.43 1.11
C GLU A 74 -25.37 -1.29 0.15
N GLY A 75 -26.56 -1.71 0.58
CA GLY A 75 -27.39 -2.60 -0.24
C GLY A 75 -26.64 -3.85 -0.69
N ASP A 76 -26.92 -4.33 -1.90
CA ASP A 76 -26.36 -5.57 -2.43
C ASP A 76 -25.19 -5.35 -3.41
N ASP A 77 -25.02 -4.13 -3.92
CA ASP A 77 -24.09 -3.83 -5.03
C ASP A 77 -23.14 -2.65 -4.76
N ALA A 78 -23.29 -1.95 -3.63
CA ALA A 78 -22.52 -0.75 -3.34
C ALA A 78 -21.73 -0.82 -2.04
N LEU A 79 -20.77 0.07 -1.90
CA LEU A 79 -20.02 0.29 -0.68
C LEU A 79 -19.61 1.77 -0.58
N ALA A 80 -19.45 2.25 0.65
CA ALA A 80 -18.88 3.55 0.94
C ALA A 80 -17.52 3.38 1.64
N VAL A 81 -16.55 4.19 1.22
CA VAL A 81 -15.18 4.19 1.76
C VAL A 81 -14.96 5.46 2.56
N TYR A 82 -14.49 5.33 3.79
CA TYR A 82 -14.25 6.41 4.73
C TYR A 82 -12.80 6.41 5.19
N CYS A 83 -12.33 7.57 5.62
CA CYS A 83 -11.06 7.68 6.32
C CYS A 83 -11.23 7.41 7.83
N ASP A 84 -10.40 6.53 8.39
CA ASP A 84 -10.20 6.48 9.83
C ASP A 84 -9.34 7.69 10.24
N THR A 85 -9.97 8.74 10.73
CA THR A 85 -9.30 10.00 11.08
C THR A 85 -8.30 9.86 12.24
N ALA A 86 -8.41 8.79 13.05
CA ALA A 86 -7.40 8.48 14.07
C ALA A 86 -6.07 7.99 13.46
N ARG A 87 -6.04 7.70 12.15
CA ARG A 87 -4.87 7.25 11.39
C ARG A 87 -4.31 8.32 10.45
N LEU A 88 -4.76 9.57 10.58
CA LEU A 88 -4.16 10.70 9.91
C LEU A 88 -2.73 10.95 10.41
N LEU A 89 -1.95 11.67 9.64
CA LEU A 89 -0.53 11.95 9.88
C LEU A 89 -0.32 13.47 10.01
N PRO A 90 -0.77 14.09 11.12
CA PRO A 90 -0.75 15.56 11.24
C PRO A 90 0.64 16.17 11.14
N GLU A 91 1.70 15.44 11.51
CA GLU A 91 3.07 15.93 11.48
C GLU A 91 3.74 15.75 10.10
N THR A 92 3.45 14.65 9.38
CA THR A 92 4.15 14.29 8.14
C THR A 92 3.28 14.41 6.88
N ASP A 93 1.97 14.57 7.04
CA ASP A 93 1.00 14.80 5.96
C ASP A 93 -0.13 15.73 6.45
N PRO A 94 0.19 16.98 6.88
CA PRO A 94 -0.79 17.90 7.46
C PRO A 94 -2.05 18.10 6.63
N PRO A 95 -1.99 18.23 5.28
CA PRO A 95 -3.18 18.37 4.44
C PRO A 95 -3.81 17.03 4.03
N SER A 96 -3.40 15.90 4.61
CA SER A 96 -3.85 14.54 4.23
C SER A 96 -3.67 14.19 2.74
N ARG A 97 -2.73 14.83 2.05
CA ARG A 97 -2.51 14.64 0.60
C ARG A 97 -2.02 13.24 0.28
N GLN A 98 -1.03 12.73 1.02
CA GLN A 98 -0.48 11.40 0.79
C GLN A 98 -1.52 10.32 1.12
N ILE A 99 -2.31 10.53 2.19
CA ILE A 99 -3.41 9.62 2.54
C ILE A 99 -4.47 9.62 1.43
N THR A 100 -4.83 10.78 0.89
CA THR A 100 -5.78 10.89 -0.24
C THR A 100 -5.28 10.15 -1.48
N ILE A 101 -3.98 10.29 -1.81
CA ILE A 101 -3.36 9.50 -2.90
C ILE A 101 -3.44 7.99 -2.60
N GLY A 102 -3.23 7.59 -1.33
CA GLY A 102 -3.40 6.20 -0.90
C GLY A 102 -4.81 5.67 -1.15
N PHE A 103 -5.85 6.49 -0.91
CA PHE A 103 -7.23 6.13 -1.26
C PHE A 103 -7.42 5.98 -2.77
N GLY A 104 -6.79 6.82 -3.58
CA GLY A 104 -6.77 6.65 -5.04
C GLY A 104 -6.19 5.28 -5.44
N CYS A 105 -5.07 4.88 -4.86
CA CYS A 105 -4.49 3.55 -5.09
C CYS A 105 -5.42 2.42 -4.63
N PHE A 106 -6.10 2.59 -3.50
CA PHE A 106 -7.07 1.63 -2.98
C PHE A 106 -8.26 1.45 -3.94
N LEU A 107 -8.84 2.55 -4.40
CA LEU A 107 -9.98 2.56 -5.33
C LEU A 107 -9.58 1.97 -6.69
N GLU A 108 -8.38 2.24 -7.18
CA GLU A 108 -7.90 1.67 -8.45
C GLU A 108 -7.72 0.15 -8.34
N LEU A 109 -7.12 -0.37 -7.27
CA LEU A 109 -7.01 -1.81 -7.07
C LEU A 109 -8.39 -2.49 -6.91
N LEU A 110 -9.34 -1.82 -6.25
CA LEU A 110 -10.73 -2.29 -6.16
C LEU A 110 -11.36 -2.38 -7.55
N ARG A 111 -11.20 -1.34 -8.38
CA ARG A 111 -11.72 -1.29 -9.75
C ARG A 111 -11.15 -2.42 -10.60
N GLN A 112 -9.83 -2.61 -10.55
CA GLN A 112 -9.15 -3.67 -11.29
C GLN A 112 -9.62 -5.05 -10.84
N ALA A 113 -9.72 -5.29 -9.53
CA ALA A 113 -10.18 -6.57 -8.98
C ALA A 113 -11.64 -6.87 -9.34
N ALA A 114 -12.50 -5.86 -9.34
CA ALA A 114 -13.88 -5.99 -9.79
C ALA A 114 -13.96 -6.37 -11.27
N ALA A 115 -13.15 -5.76 -12.13
CA ALA A 115 -13.09 -6.06 -13.56
C ALA A 115 -12.65 -7.51 -13.84
N GLU A 116 -11.74 -8.07 -13.05
CA GLU A 116 -11.35 -9.49 -13.15
C GLU A 116 -12.53 -10.45 -12.93
N LYS A 117 -13.52 -10.03 -12.17
CA LYS A 117 -14.74 -10.77 -11.87
C LYS A 117 -15.93 -10.42 -12.81
N GLY A 118 -15.73 -9.56 -13.80
CA GLY A 118 -16.75 -9.11 -14.74
C GLY A 118 -17.71 -8.06 -14.15
N PHE A 119 -17.20 -7.22 -13.25
CA PHE A 119 -17.92 -6.07 -12.72
C PHE A 119 -17.25 -4.76 -13.12
N LEU A 120 -18.06 -3.80 -13.55
CA LEU A 120 -17.66 -2.40 -13.65
C LEU A 120 -17.84 -1.75 -12.27
N ALA A 121 -16.77 -1.17 -11.74
CA ALA A 121 -16.83 -0.36 -10.53
C ALA A 121 -17.07 1.11 -10.92
N GLU A 122 -18.28 1.61 -10.66
CA GLU A 122 -18.60 3.03 -10.77
C GLU A 122 -18.16 3.71 -9.47
N ILE A 123 -17.18 4.59 -9.55
CA ILE A 123 -16.59 5.28 -8.42
C ILE A 123 -17.02 6.74 -8.44
N GLU A 124 -17.71 7.18 -7.39
CA GLU A 124 -18.06 8.56 -7.12
C GLU A 124 -17.14 9.09 -6.02
N PRO A 125 -16.10 9.88 -6.36
CA PRO A 125 -15.21 10.45 -5.34
C PRO A 125 -15.91 11.58 -4.62
N PHE A 126 -15.71 11.68 -3.32
CA PHE A 126 -16.20 12.71 -2.44
C PHE A 126 -17.69 13.07 -2.63
N PRO A 127 -18.62 12.08 -2.50
CA PRO A 127 -20.05 12.27 -2.81
C PRO A 127 -20.73 13.33 -1.93
N GLU A 128 -20.13 13.69 -0.80
CA GLU A 128 -20.59 14.75 0.11
C GLU A 128 -19.69 16.00 0.09
N GLY A 129 -18.93 16.15 -1.01
CA GLY A 129 -17.96 17.22 -1.19
C GLY A 129 -16.59 16.90 -0.57
N GLU A 130 -15.55 17.42 -1.21
CA GLU A 130 -14.17 17.23 -0.77
C GLU A 130 -13.93 17.95 0.57
N PRO A 131 -13.43 17.26 1.60
CA PRO A 131 -13.08 17.88 2.87
C PRO A 131 -11.86 18.82 2.73
N GLN A 132 -11.91 19.95 3.43
CA GLN A 132 -10.80 20.90 3.46
C GLN A 132 -10.62 21.40 4.89
N PRO A 133 -9.38 21.61 5.37
CA PRO A 133 -8.09 21.36 4.70
C PRO A 133 -7.62 19.90 4.80
N VAL A 134 -8.32 19.06 5.56
CA VAL A 134 -7.93 17.65 5.83
C VAL A 134 -9.14 16.73 5.66
N LEU A 135 -8.89 15.45 5.48
CA LEU A 135 -9.94 14.43 5.45
C LEU A 135 -10.71 14.39 6.79
N ASP A 136 -12.01 14.21 6.71
CA ASP A 136 -12.93 14.16 7.86
C ASP A 136 -13.78 12.87 7.85
N ALA A 137 -14.94 12.90 8.51
CA ALA A 137 -15.82 11.76 8.64
C ALA A 137 -16.69 11.49 7.40
N ARG A 138 -16.68 12.39 6.39
CA ARG A 138 -17.42 12.20 5.14
C ARG A 138 -16.82 11.07 4.32
N PRO A 139 -17.61 10.41 3.46
CA PRO A 139 -17.10 9.36 2.61
C PRO A 139 -16.09 9.93 1.59
N VAL A 140 -14.93 9.26 1.49
CA VAL A 140 -13.92 9.54 0.46
C VAL A 140 -14.40 9.09 -0.92
N ALA A 141 -15.17 8.01 -0.96
CA ALA A 141 -15.80 7.55 -2.19
C ALA A 141 -17.03 6.70 -1.89
N ARG A 142 -17.98 6.70 -2.85
CA ARG A 142 -18.99 5.66 -2.97
C ARG A 142 -18.70 4.84 -4.23
N VAL A 143 -18.80 3.53 -4.12
CA VAL A 143 -18.53 2.62 -5.23
C VAL A 143 -19.72 1.71 -5.44
N ARG A 144 -20.16 1.57 -6.71
CA ARG A 144 -21.21 0.62 -7.11
C ARG A 144 -20.63 -0.40 -8.09
N LEU A 145 -20.84 -1.67 -7.84
CA LEU A 145 -20.45 -2.75 -8.72
C LEU A 145 -21.61 -3.14 -9.63
N LYS A 146 -21.45 -2.96 -10.94
CA LYS A 146 -22.43 -3.39 -11.94
C LYS A 146 -21.87 -4.57 -12.71
N THR A 147 -22.67 -5.61 -12.88
CA THR A 147 -22.28 -6.73 -13.77
C THR A 147 -22.10 -6.20 -15.19
N ASP A 148 -20.90 -6.36 -15.72
CA ASP A 148 -20.55 -5.95 -17.07
C ASP A 148 -19.47 -6.87 -17.63
N ALA A 149 -19.86 -7.72 -18.57
CA ALA A 149 -18.95 -8.65 -19.24
C ALA A 149 -17.90 -7.94 -20.12
N SER A 150 -18.11 -6.65 -20.43
CA SER A 150 -17.17 -5.82 -21.19
C SER A 150 -16.17 -5.06 -20.29
N ALA A 151 -16.23 -5.25 -18.97
CA ALA A 151 -15.28 -4.61 -18.05
C ALA A 151 -13.83 -4.90 -18.46
N VAL A 152 -13.08 -3.82 -18.71
CA VAL A 152 -11.70 -3.93 -19.21
C VAL A 152 -10.78 -4.38 -18.08
N ARG A 153 -10.13 -5.53 -18.26
CA ARG A 153 -9.14 -6.07 -17.35
C ARG A 153 -7.80 -5.37 -17.58
N ASP A 154 -7.12 -5.07 -16.48
CA ASP A 154 -5.79 -4.47 -16.52
C ASP A 154 -4.71 -5.58 -16.53
N PRO A 155 -3.82 -5.62 -17.53
CA PRO A 155 -2.77 -6.64 -17.60
C PRO A 155 -1.79 -6.58 -16.41
N LEU A 156 -1.67 -5.43 -15.73
CA LEU A 156 -0.81 -5.24 -14.57
C LEU A 156 -1.46 -5.70 -13.25
N PHE A 157 -2.76 -6.01 -13.24
CA PHE A 157 -3.47 -6.38 -12.00
C PHE A 157 -2.75 -7.47 -11.21
N TRP A 158 -2.29 -8.52 -11.87
CA TRP A 158 -1.62 -9.64 -11.21
C TRP A 158 -0.23 -9.30 -10.67
N SER A 159 0.28 -8.10 -10.94
CA SER A 159 1.46 -7.56 -10.28
C SER A 159 1.16 -6.99 -8.89
N ALA A 160 -0.09 -6.68 -8.58
CA ALA A 160 -0.48 -6.07 -7.29
C ALA A 160 -0.05 -6.91 -6.07
N PRO A 161 -0.32 -8.24 -5.99
CA PRO A 161 0.13 -9.07 -4.87
C PRO A 161 1.65 -9.27 -4.83
N LEU A 162 2.35 -9.02 -5.94
CA LEU A 162 3.81 -9.12 -6.03
C LEU A 162 4.52 -7.83 -5.66
N ARG A 163 3.81 -6.69 -5.69
CA ARG A 163 4.36 -5.38 -5.36
C ARG A 163 4.94 -5.36 -3.95
N ARG A 164 6.12 -4.77 -3.82
CA ARG A 164 6.77 -4.51 -2.52
C ARG A 164 7.36 -3.11 -2.53
N THR A 165 7.35 -2.46 -1.38
CA THR A 165 8.09 -1.20 -1.19
C THR A 165 9.57 -1.54 -1.13
N ASN A 166 10.32 -1.12 -2.14
CA ASN A 166 11.77 -1.23 -2.16
C ASN A 166 12.38 0.09 -1.66
N ARG A 167 13.26 0.01 -0.67
CA ARG A 167 14.01 1.15 -0.10
C ARG A 167 15.51 1.06 -0.38
N ALA A 168 15.95 0.08 -1.15
CA ALA A 168 17.33 -0.01 -1.60
C ALA A 168 17.62 1.11 -2.61
N PRO A 169 18.87 1.57 -2.70
CA PRO A 169 19.29 2.46 -3.78
C PRO A 169 18.97 1.84 -5.14
N PHE A 170 18.59 2.67 -6.09
CA PHE A 170 18.46 2.24 -7.49
C PHE A 170 19.85 1.93 -8.08
N GLU A 171 19.87 1.03 -9.05
CA GLU A 171 21.06 0.78 -9.84
C GLU A 171 21.46 2.03 -10.64
N ASP A 172 22.76 2.23 -10.81
CA ASP A 172 23.29 3.30 -11.68
C ASP A 172 23.22 2.83 -13.16
N ARG A 173 21.99 2.72 -13.66
CA ARG A 173 21.67 2.26 -14.99
C ARG A 173 20.56 3.11 -15.59
N ALA A 174 20.74 3.52 -16.83
CA ALA A 174 19.70 4.23 -17.56
C ALA A 174 18.45 3.36 -17.72
N VAL A 175 17.28 3.97 -17.56
CA VAL A 175 16.00 3.31 -17.83
C VAL A 175 15.82 3.24 -19.36
N GLU A 176 15.39 2.10 -19.85
CA GLU A 176 15.17 1.91 -21.29
C GLU A 176 14.10 2.88 -21.84
N PRO A 177 14.34 3.51 -23.00
CA PRO A 177 13.40 4.50 -23.56
C PRO A 177 11.96 3.97 -23.74
N ARG A 178 11.82 2.68 -24.03
CA ARG A 178 10.51 2.03 -24.14
C ARG A 178 9.74 2.09 -22.82
N LEU A 179 10.37 1.79 -21.69
CA LEU A 179 9.75 1.83 -20.37
C LEU A 179 9.37 3.26 -19.99
N LEU A 180 10.21 4.24 -20.33
CA LEU A 180 9.89 5.65 -20.12
C LEU A 180 8.66 6.08 -20.92
N ALA A 181 8.54 5.63 -22.17
CA ALA A 181 7.38 5.90 -23.01
C ALA A 181 6.10 5.22 -22.47
N GLU A 182 6.20 3.99 -21.99
CA GLU A 182 5.08 3.27 -21.34
C GLU A 182 4.59 4.00 -20.09
N ILE A 183 5.50 4.49 -19.23
CA ILE A 183 5.15 5.29 -18.05
C ILE A 183 4.48 6.61 -18.45
N ALA A 184 5.02 7.32 -19.44
CA ALA A 184 4.42 8.55 -19.94
C ALA A 184 3.04 8.32 -20.57
N GLY A 185 2.83 7.15 -21.19
CA GLY A 185 1.55 6.72 -21.76
C GLY A 185 0.48 6.38 -20.71
N ALA A 186 0.84 6.23 -19.44
CA ALA A 186 -0.10 5.96 -18.35
C ALA A 186 -0.89 7.19 -17.88
N SER A 187 -0.87 8.29 -18.64
CA SER A 187 -1.68 9.48 -18.37
C SER A 187 -3.18 9.15 -18.40
N VAL A 188 -3.92 9.73 -17.45
CA VAL A 188 -5.37 9.59 -17.32
C VAL A 188 -6.00 10.97 -17.30
N ASP A 189 -7.33 11.05 -17.44
CA ASP A 189 -8.04 12.32 -17.44
C ASP A 189 -7.68 13.18 -16.22
N GLY A 190 -7.23 14.41 -16.49
CA GLY A 190 -6.80 15.38 -15.48
C GLY A 190 -5.38 15.17 -14.92
N VAL A 191 -4.70 14.06 -15.27
CA VAL A 191 -3.33 13.78 -14.83
C VAL A 191 -2.44 13.42 -16.00
N VAL A 192 -1.35 14.16 -16.17
CA VAL A 192 -0.35 13.91 -17.22
C VAL A 192 0.92 13.33 -16.59
N ALA A 193 1.27 12.12 -16.97
CA ALA A 193 2.55 11.52 -16.61
C ALA A 193 3.66 12.03 -17.56
N ARG A 194 4.80 12.39 -17.01
CA ARG A 194 6.00 12.77 -17.76
C ARG A 194 7.21 12.06 -17.19
N THR A 195 8.17 11.76 -18.02
CA THR A 195 9.44 11.16 -17.62
C THR A 195 10.59 12.12 -17.90
N VAL A 196 11.53 12.18 -16.97
CA VAL A 196 12.78 12.94 -17.10
C VAL A 196 13.92 11.96 -16.92
N ALA A 197 14.77 11.82 -17.94
CA ALA A 197 15.87 10.86 -17.96
C ALA A 197 17.22 11.49 -18.31
N ASP A 198 17.24 12.75 -18.79
CA ASP A 198 18.47 13.48 -18.99
C ASP A 198 19.13 13.88 -17.65
N SER A 199 20.46 13.95 -17.67
CA SER A 199 21.24 14.15 -16.41
C SER A 199 20.99 15.50 -15.76
N GLU A 200 20.70 16.53 -16.53
CA GLU A 200 20.44 17.89 -16.04
C GLU A 200 19.09 17.95 -15.32
N GLY A 201 18.01 17.50 -15.99
CA GLY A 201 16.69 17.46 -15.39
C GLY A 201 16.60 16.55 -14.16
N VAL A 202 17.29 15.41 -14.15
CA VAL A 202 17.39 14.55 -12.97
C VAL A 202 18.13 15.26 -11.83
N ALA A 203 19.20 16.01 -12.12
CA ALA A 203 19.93 16.77 -11.10
C ALA A 203 19.09 17.91 -10.50
N GLU A 204 18.32 18.62 -11.33
CA GLU A 204 17.38 19.65 -10.87
C GLU A 204 16.29 19.08 -9.95
N LEU A 205 15.68 17.94 -10.32
CA LEU A 205 14.67 17.28 -9.52
C LEU A 205 15.24 16.77 -8.19
N ARG A 206 16.48 16.27 -8.18
CA ARG A 206 17.17 15.87 -6.95
C ARG A 206 17.43 17.06 -6.02
N ALA A 207 17.86 18.19 -6.59
CA ALA A 207 18.09 19.42 -5.81
C ALA A 207 16.77 19.89 -5.18
N LEU A 208 15.69 19.96 -5.96
CA LEU A 208 14.36 20.33 -5.47
C LEU A 208 13.87 19.38 -4.37
N ALA A 209 14.02 18.07 -4.55
CA ALA A 209 13.63 17.08 -3.54
C ALA A 209 14.45 17.24 -2.24
N ASN A 210 15.75 17.50 -2.34
CA ASN A 210 16.62 17.75 -1.17
C ASN A 210 16.23 19.03 -0.44
N ASP A 211 15.84 20.08 -1.15
CA ASP A 211 15.44 21.33 -0.52
C ASP A 211 14.06 21.21 0.14
N ALA A 212 13.11 20.53 -0.51
CA ALA A 212 11.83 20.19 0.10
C ALA A 212 12.02 19.38 1.40
N TRP A 213 12.89 18.37 1.37
CA TRP A 213 13.23 17.56 2.53
C TRP A 213 13.79 18.38 3.71
N LYS A 214 14.66 19.37 3.44
CA LYS A 214 15.20 20.26 4.48
C LYS A 214 14.15 21.19 5.11
N ILE A 215 13.07 21.49 4.37
CA ILE A 215 11.96 22.32 4.88
C ILE A 215 11.05 21.48 5.77
N GLU A 216 10.89 20.21 5.45
CA GLU A 216 9.98 19.29 6.15
C GLU A 216 10.57 18.79 7.49
N TRP A 217 11.90 18.82 7.65
CA TRP A 217 12.65 18.37 8.84
C TRP A 217 13.53 19.47 9.43
#